data_0f0aea3e5fd8e58b178d968383ad2318
#
_entry.id   0f0aea3e5fd8e58b178d968383ad2318
#
_cell.length_a   1.000
_cell.length_b   1.000
_cell.length_c   1.000
_cell.angle_alpha   90.00
_cell.angle_beta   90.00
_cell.angle_gamma   90.00
#
_symmetry.space_group_name_H-M   'P 1'
#
loop_
_entity.id
_entity.type
_entity.pdbx_description
1 polymer ?
#
loop_
_entity_poly.entity_id
_entity_poly.type
_entity_poly.pdbx_seq_one_letter_code
_entity_poly.pdbx_strand_id
1 'polypeptide(L)'
;MKTIKIGSILLFLFILQSSYSTNWLVGPSRFYTLPSQVSTLVANGDTVSIDAGIYNSDVAHWTANNLLLRGVGGMAHLKANGLSWGGKAIWVIGGNNTKVEWIEFSLCACPSENGAGIRQEGLNLTVSHCYFHDNENGILAGTLNPSKIIVEYTEFSNNGFGDGYTHNLYINNIDTLIFRYNYTHHCNIGHELKSRAHVNYVMYNRLSNEATGNASREIDLPNGGTSYVIGNVIEQGPNSTNSGIVGYGLEGLTNPGPQEFYFVNNTVVNDRSSGTFISLPASGLDLYKSYNNIFAGPGTSLSGAATVIDSSNNIRATSIVTMGFVSPSSYDYHLIPSSIAVNSGTNPGLANSGFPLTPDKEYSHPANEILRLISGTIDIGAHEFSIPIGINEVSDLKNEFHYWMHDGTVTCATSLHSVDIYIYDVTGKLLLTKKIGQGISVIDFNGFPAGVYILKGVVGSEVVSGKFVR
;
A
#
# COMPACT_ATOMS: atom_id res chain seq x y z
N MET A 1 57.33 55.96 21.80
CA MET A 1 55.86 55.84 21.79
C MET A 1 55.50 54.56 21.04
N LYS A 2 55.03 53.52 21.73
CA LYS A 2 54.56 52.28 21.11
C LYS A 2 53.03 52.37 21.05
N THR A 3 52.48 52.37 19.85
CA THR A 3 51.06 52.40 19.57
C THR A 3 50.47 50.96 19.72
N ILE A 4 49.59 50.79 20.69
CA ILE A 4 48.87 49.53 20.90
C ILE A 4 47.66 49.58 19.98
N LYS A 5 47.57 48.64 18.99
CA LYS A 5 46.34 48.45 18.19
C LYS A 5 45.42 47.52 18.98
N ILE A 6 44.26 48.04 19.43
CA ILE A 6 43.19 47.23 20.01
C ILE A 6 42.38 46.66 18.85
N GLY A 7 42.47 45.35 18.66
CA GLY A 7 41.63 44.63 17.73
C GLY A 7 40.28 44.31 18.38
N SER A 8 39.19 44.84 17.85
CA SER A 8 37.83 44.50 18.24
C SER A 8 37.50 43.05 17.77
N ILE A 9 37.35 42.14 18.72
CA ILE A 9 36.82 40.81 18.45
C ILE A 9 35.30 40.89 18.45
N LEU A 10 34.68 40.77 17.26
CA LEU A 10 33.24 40.66 17.09
C LEU A 10 32.84 39.21 17.44
N LEU A 11 32.22 39.03 18.61
CA LEU A 11 31.69 37.75 19.06
C LEU A 11 30.33 37.51 18.37
N PHE A 12 30.27 36.68 17.35
CA PHE A 12 29.01 36.21 16.77
C PHE A 12 28.36 35.20 17.74
N LEU A 13 27.35 35.63 18.48
CA LEU A 13 26.46 34.72 19.20
C LEU A 13 25.56 34.00 18.19
N PHE A 14 25.87 32.76 17.86
CA PHE A 14 24.92 31.87 17.22
C PHE A 14 23.85 31.48 18.25
N ILE A 15 22.69 32.16 18.20
CA ILE A 15 21.51 31.67 18.93
C ILE A 15 21.02 30.43 18.20
N LEU A 16 21.33 29.25 18.73
CA LEU A 16 20.67 28.03 18.35
C LEU A 16 19.19 28.14 18.77
N GLN A 17 18.34 28.57 17.83
CA GLN A 17 16.89 28.42 18.00
C GLN A 17 16.58 26.92 17.95
N SER A 18 16.36 26.30 19.10
CA SER A 18 15.69 25.00 19.16
C SER A 18 14.24 25.21 18.72
N SER A 19 13.94 24.88 17.48
CA SER A 19 12.55 24.81 17.01
C SER A 19 11.90 23.59 17.68
N TYR A 20 11.01 23.81 18.61
CA TYR A 20 10.14 22.78 19.15
C TYR A 20 9.03 22.53 18.13
N SER A 21 8.87 21.26 17.72
CA SER A 21 7.72 20.83 16.92
C SER A 21 6.43 20.97 17.75
N THR A 22 5.44 21.65 17.21
CA THR A 22 4.13 21.83 17.83
C THR A 22 3.20 20.71 17.38
N ASN A 23 2.38 20.18 18.30
CA ASN A 23 1.27 19.30 17.95
C ASN A 23 -0.04 20.09 18.00
N TRP A 24 -0.60 20.38 16.83
CA TRP A 24 -1.88 21.05 16.65
C TRP A 24 -3.01 20.03 16.77
N LEU A 25 -3.90 20.24 17.74
CA LEU A 25 -5.06 19.37 17.96
C LEU A 25 -6.27 19.94 17.24
N VAL A 26 -6.84 19.18 16.30
CA VAL A 26 -8.01 19.54 15.51
C VAL A 26 -9.12 18.54 15.74
N GLY A 27 -10.35 19.00 15.90
CA GLY A 27 -11.49 18.10 16.11
C GLY A 27 -12.77 18.82 16.53
N PRO A 28 -13.94 18.15 16.46
CA PRO A 28 -15.23 18.79 16.78
C PRO A 28 -15.33 19.38 18.18
N SER A 29 -14.53 18.89 19.13
CA SER A 29 -14.46 19.36 20.53
C SER A 29 -13.16 20.08 20.86
N ARG A 30 -12.34 20.41 19.84
CA ARG A 30 -11.07 21.12 19.98
C ARG A 30 -11.26 22.62 19.75
N PHE A 31 -10.23 23.41 20.07
CA PHE A 31 -10.19 24.83 19.76
C PHE A 31 -10.28 25.06 18.24
N TYR A 32 -9.50 24.29 17.47
CA TYR A 32 -9.59 24.24 16.02
C TYR A 32 -10.52 23.07 15.64
N THR A 33 -11.60 23.39 14.96
CA THR A 33 -12.63 22.41 14.58
C THR A 33 -12.45 21.84 13.17
N LEU A 34 -11.64 22.52 12.34
CA LEU A 34 -11.37 22.13 10.95
C LEU A 34 -9.84 22.16 10.67
N PRO A 35 -9.31 21.19 9.91
CA PRO A 35 -7.91 21.18 9.49
C PRO A 35 -7.44 22.47 8.79
N SER A 36 -8.28 23.07 7.95
CA SER A 36 -7.95 24.30 7.24
C SER A 36 -7.62 25.48 8.16
N GLN A 37 -8.16 25.51 9.37
CA GLN A 37 -7.92 26.59 10.36
C GLN A 37 -6.46 26.65 10.84
N VAL A 38 -5.74 25.51 10.79
CA VAL A 38 -4.34 25.44 11.21
C VAL A 38 -3.36 25.37 10.06
N SER A 39 -3.83 25.17 8.83
CA SER A 39 -2.94 24.95 7.67
C SER A 39 -1.98 26.11 7.36
N THR A 40 -2.35 27.34 7.71
CA THR A 40 -1.51 28.54 7.58
C THR A 40 -0.74 28.91 8.86
N LEU A 41 -1.00 28.19 9.97
CA LEU A 41 -0.38 28.44 11.27
C LEU A 41 0.80 27.51 11.56
N VAL A 42 0.80 26.32 10.93
CA VAL A 42 1.84 25.32 11.14
C VAL A 42 3.21 25.80 10.67
N ALA A 43 4.23 25.42 11.42
CA ALA A 43 5.64 25.63 11.09
C ALA A 43 6.29 24.30 10.63
N ASN A 44 7.51 24.42 10.09
CA ASN A 44 8.29 23.24 9.68
C ASN A 44 8.50 22.26 10.83
N GLY A 45 8.18 20.99 10.59
CA GLY A 45 8.33 19.92 11.57
C GLY A 45 7.13 19.73 12.50
N ASP A 46 6.07 20.51 12.36
CA ASP A 46 4.87 20.37 13.19
C ASP A 46 4.08 19.11 12.86
N THR A 47 3.30 18.69 13.85
CA THR A 47 2.30 17.62 13.72
C THR A 47 0.90 18.24 13.80
N VAL A 48 -0.01 17.78 12.95
CA VAL A 48 -1.46 18.06 13.06
C VAL A 48 -2.17 16.75 13.39
N SER A 49 -2.68 16.65 14.60
CA SER A 49 -3.46 15.50 15.07
C SER A 49 -4.95 15.82 14.97
N ILE A 50 -5.63 15.12 14.07
CA ILE A 50 -7.02 15.37 13.71
C ILE A 50 -7.88 14.26 14.32
N ASP A 51 -8.78 14.57 15.22
CA ASP A 51 -9.67 13.59 15.84
C ASP A 51 -10.50 12.87 14.75
N ALA A 52 -10.76 11.59 14.92
CA ALA A 52 -11.65 10.84 14.03
C ALA A 52 -13.01 11.50 13.90
N GLY A 53 -13.56 11.57 12.70
CA GLY A 53 -14.84 12.22 12.43
C GLY A 53 -14.95 12.74 11.00
N ILE A 54 -16.08 13.34 10.65
CA ILE A 54 -16.35 13.86 9.30
C ILE A 54 -16.17 15.38 9.29
N TYR A 55 -15.30 15.86 8.40
CA TYR A 55 -15.00 17.26 8.16
C TYR A 55 -15.56 17.68 6.80
N ASN A 56 -16.79 18.20 6.82
CA ASN A 56 -17.51 18.55 5.61
C ASN A 56 -16.99 19.83 4.99
N SER A 57 -16.75 19.80 3.67
CA SER A 57 -16.41 20.96 2.86
C SER A 57 -15.11 21.67 3.31
N ASP A 58 -14.22 20.96 3.99
CA ASP A 58 -12.93 21.49 4.43
C ASP A 58 -11.83 21.12 3.42
N VAL A 59 -11.12 22.13 2.94
CA VAL A 59 -10.03 22.01 1.98
C VAL A 59 -8.85 22.89 2.41
N ALA A 60 -7.60 22.44 2.19
CA ALA A 60 -6.44 23.14 2.74
C ALA A 60 -5.21 23.10 1.82
N HIS A 61 -4.33 24.09 2.02
CA HIS A 61 -2.98 24.15 1.45
C HIS A 61 -1.94 24.07 2.57
N TRP A 62 -1.07 23.08 2.49
CA TRP A 62 -0.02 22.83 3.46
C TRP A 62 1.34 23.21 2.87
N THR A 63 1.94 24.31 3.33
CA THR A 63 3.18 24.87 2.77
C THR A 63 4.42 24.64 3.63
N ALA A 64 4.23 24.31 4.91
CA ALA A 64 5.36 24.01 5.79
C ALA A 64 5.97 22.65 5.46
N ASN A 65 7.29 22.53 5.68
CA ASN A 65 8.04 21.30 5.42
C ASN A 65 8.02 20.35 6.61
N ASN A 66 8.26 19.07 6.36
CA ASN A 66 8.38 18.02 7.38
C ASN A 66 7.14 17.90 8.27
N LEU A 67 5.95 18.13 7.73
CA LEU A 67 4.69 18.00 8.45
C LEU A 67 4.31 16.52 8.63
N LEU A 68 3.75 16.22 9.80
CA LEU A 68 2.96 15.00 10.03
C LEU A 68 1.48 15.39 10.17
N LEU A 69 0.65 14.99 9.21
CA LEU A 69 -0.79 15.21 9.19
C LEU A 69 -1.48 13.86 9.44
N ARG A 70 -2.13 13.69 10.59
CA ARG A 70 -2.64 12.37 10.97
C ARG A 70 -4.02 12.39 11.62
N GLY A 71 -4.83 11.38 11.31
CA GLY A 71 -6.03 11.04 12.07
C GLY A 71 -5.68 10.38 13.41
N VAL A 72 -6.48 10.62 14.44
CA VAL A 72 -6.29 10.06 15.78
C VAL A 72 -7.60 9.47 16.28
N GLY A 73 -7.53 8.24 16.78
CA GLY A 73 -8.71 7.50 17.22
C GLY A 73 -9.52 6.85 16.09
N GLY A 74 -8.99 6.88 14.88
CA GLY A 74 -9.59 6.40 13.64
C GLY A 74 -9.31 7.36 12.49
N MET A 75 -9.92 7.13 11.33
CA MET A 75 -9.76 8.02 10.17
C MET A 75 -10.46 9.36 10.39
N ALA A 76 -9.79 10.45 10.03
CA ALA A 76 -10.41 11.76 9.87
C ALA A 76 -10.89 11.88 8.42
N HIS A 77 -12.21 11.89 8.20
CA HIS A 77 -12.82 11.92 6.89
C HIS A 77 -12.99 13.35 6.37
N LEU A 78 -12.20 13.74 5.40
CA LEU A 78 -12.30 15.00 4.67
C LEU A 78 -13.27 14.83 3.50
N LYS A 79 -14.51 15.15 3.73
CA LYS A 79 -15.59 15.07 2.75
C LYS A 79 -15.75 16.42 2.04
N ALA A 80 -15.16 16.55 0.85
CA ALA A 80 -15.07 17.82 0.15
C ALA A 80 -16.42 18.38 -0.37
N ASN A 81 -17.39 17.51 -0.65
CA ASN A 81 -18.70 17.90 -1.20
C ASN A 81 -18.58 18.76 -2.47
N GLY A 82 -17.70 18.41 -3.39
CA GLY A 82 -17.45 19.14 -4.64
C GLY A 82 -16.49 20.30 -4.52
N LEU A 83 -15.91 20.56 -3.34
CA LEU A 83 -14.92 21.62 -3.17
C LEU A 83 -13.49 21.12 -3.44
N SER A 84 -12.64 22.09 -3.78
CA SER A 84 -11.19 21.89 -3.93
C SER A 84 -10.45 23.16 -3.57
N TRP A 85 -9.31 23.06 -2.90
CA TRP A 85 -8.44 24.19 -2.68
C TRP A 85 -7.76 24.60 -3.99
N GLY A 86 -7.89 25.89 -4.35
CA GLY A 86 -7.28 26.45 -5.56
C GLY A 86 -7.70 25.76 -6.86
N GLY A 87 -8.84 25.06 -6.91
CA GLY A 87 -9.28 24.28 -8.07
C GLY A 87 -8.38 23.08 -8.35
N LYS A 88 -7.81 22.43 -7.30
CA LYS A 88 -6.84 21.34 -7.46
C LYS A 88 -7.15 20.10 -6.63
N ALA A 89 -7.36 20.24 -5.31
CA ALA A 89 -7.47 19.09 -4.43
C ALA A 89 -8.16 19.43 -3.09
N ILE A 90 -8.53 18.39 -2.32
CA ILE A 90 -8.89 18.57 -0.92
C ILE A 90 -7.69 19.12 -0.16
N TRP A 91 -6.54 18.44 -0.28
CA TRP A 91 -5.28 18.92 0.26
C TRP A 91 -4.25 19.15 -0.85
N VAL A 92 -3.78 20.38 -0.96
CA VAL A 92 -2.60 20.71 -1.77
C VAL A 92 -1.39 20.70 -0.84
N ILE A 93 -0.44 19.80 -1.12
CA ILE A 93 0.78 19.63 -0.34
C ILE A 93 1.90 20.39 -1.08
N GLY A 94 2.16 21.62 -0.67
CA GLY A 94 3.24 22.46 -1.21
C GLY A 94 4.55 22.36 -0.42
N GLY A 95 4.48 21.89 0.84
CA GLY A 95 5.66 21.63 1.67
C GLY A 95 6.38 20.33 1.30
N ASN A 96 7.67 20.27 1.63
CA ASN A 96 8.51 19.09 1.40
C ASN A 96 8.45 18.11 2.56
N ASN A 97 8.66 16.82 2.28
CA ASN A 97 8.74 15.73 3.27
C ASN A 97 7.49 15.61 4.15
N THR A 98 6.31 15.80 3.58
CA THR A 98 5.05 15.67 4.31
C THR A 98 4.66 14.20 4.45
N LYS A 99 4.17 13.85 5.63
CA LYS A 99 3.59 12.53 5.92
C LYS A 99 2.11 12.69 6.24
N VAL A 100 1.25 11.87 5.59
CA VAL A 100 -0.20 11.84 5.77
C VAL A 100 -0.62 10.45 6.21
N GLU A 101 -1.31 10.35 7.34
CA GLU A 101 -1.70 9.07 7.93
C GLU A 101 -3.13 9.09 8.46
N TRP A 102 -3.87 8.01 8.25
CA TRP A 102 -5.22 7.81 8.82
C TRP A 102 -6.21 8.89 8.41
N ILE A 103 -6.16 9.31 7.15
CA ILE A 103 -7.08 10.30 6.57
C ILE A 103 -7.89 9.66 5.46
N GLU A 104 -9.19 9.95 5.45
CA GLU A 104 -10.12 9.58 4.38
C GLU A 104 -10.44 10.83 3.55
N PHE A 105 -10.33 10.72 2.21
CA PHE A 105 -10.54 11.82 1.27
C PHE A 105 -11.64 11.46 0.28
N SER A 106 -12.71 12.26 0.20
CA SER A 106 -13.79 11.97 -0.73
C SER A 106 -14.47 13.20 -1.34
N LEU A 107 -15.11 12.97 -2.49
CA LEU A 107 -15.98 13.91 -3.19
C LEU A 107 -15.29 15.21 -3.59
N CYS A 108 -14.01 15.18 -3.96
CA CYS A 108 -13.31 16.31 -4.55
C CYS A 108 -13.69 16.47 -6.03
N ALA A 109 -14.07 17.68 -6.39
CA ALA A 109 -14.28 18.06 -7.77
C ALA A 109 -13.75 19.49 -8.04
N CYS A 110 -13.40 19.75 -9.29
CA CYS A 110 -12.99 21.09 -9.71
C CYS A 110 -13.43 21.39 -11.17
N PRO A 111 -13.48 22.66 -11.58
CA PRO A 111 -13.95 23.01 -12.93
C PRO A 111 -13.12 22.44 -14.08
N SER A 112 -11.90 21.99 -13.84
CA SER A 112 -11.04 21.33 -14.82
C SER A 112 -11.16 19.80 -14.81
N GLU A 113 -12.14 19.24 -14.07
CA GLU A 113 -12.41 17.79 -13.98
C GLU A 113 -11.18 16.99 -13.53
N ASN A 114 -10.37 17.59 -12.63
CA ASN A 114 -9.08 17.05 -12.21
C ASN A 114 -8.84 17.22 -10.69
N GLY A 115 -9.92 17.28 -9.91
CA GLY A 115 -9.89 17.44 -8.46
C GLY A 115 -9.38 16.18 -7.75
N ALA A 116 -8.35 16.33 -6.92
CA ALA A 116 -7.74 15.19 -6.24
C ALA A 116 -8.03 15.16 -4.72
N GLY A 117 -7.95 14.00 -4.11
CA GLY A 117 -7.84 13.92 -2.66
C GLY A 117 -6.57 14.65 -2.19
N ILE A 118 -5.41 14.30 -2.77
CA ILE A 118 -4.15 15.03 -2.57
C ILE A 118 -3.57 15.48 -3.92
N ARG A 119 -3.21 16.76 -4.01
CA ARG A 119 -2.33 17.31 -5.04
C ARG A 119 -0.94 17.54 -4.45
N GLN A 120 0.06 16.78 -4.93
CA GLN A 120 1.45 16.94 -4.51
C GLN A 120 2.14 18.00 -5.35
N GLU A 121 2.66 19.05 -4.71
CA GLU A 121 3.42 20.15 -5.33
C GLU A 121 4.78 20.39 -4.65
N GLY A 122 5.01 19.88 -3.44
CA GLY A 122 6.31 19.87 -2.77
C GLY A 122 7.08 18.56 -3.04
N LEU A 123 8.33 18.46 -2.57
CA LEU A 123 9.16 17.26 -2.70
C LEU A 123 8.85 16.25 -1.60
N ASN A 124 8.90 14.98 -1.94
CA ASN A 124 8.77 13.84 -1.03
C ASN A 124 7.43 13.82 -0.24
N LEU A 125 6.65 12.81 -0.50
CA LEU A 125 5.38 12.56 0.19
C LEU A 125 5.35 11.11 0.69
N THR A 126 4.87 10.92 1.92
CA THR A 126 4.50 9.60 2.41
C THR A 126 3.02 9.60 2.76
N VAL A 127 2.27 8.63 2.22
CA VAL A 127 0.85 8.40 2.52
C VAL A 127 0.71 7.00 3.07
N SER A 128 0.09 6.86 4.23
CA SER A 128 -0.03 5.57 4.90
C SER A 128 -1.38 5.42 5.62
N HIS A 129 -2.02 4.26 5.52
CA HIS A 129 -3.29 3.97 6.17
C HIS A 129 -4.39 5.01 5.85
N CYS A 130 -4.46 5.44 4.59
CA CYS A 130 -5.44 6.40 4.12
C CYS A 130 -6.49 5.74 3.23
N TYR A 131 -7.58 6.46 2.96
CA TYR A 131 -8.61 6.02 2.02
C TYR A 131 -9.01 7.16 1.08
N PHE A 132 -8.94 6.91 -0.23
CA PHE A 132 -9.28 7.87 -1.27
C PHE A 132 -10.43 7.33 -2.11
N HIS A 133 -11.57 8.00 -2.13
CA HIS A 133 -12.71 7.50 -2.89
C HIS A 133 -13.63 8.61 -3.44
N ASP A 134 -14.27 8.33 -4.55
CA ASP A 134 -15.25 9.23 -5.17
C ASP A 134 -14.70 10.64 -5.48
N ASN A 135 -13.39 10.77 -5.73
CA ASN A 135 -12.76 11.99 -6.20
C ASN A 135 -12.56 11.93 -7.72
N GLU A 136 -12.29 13.04 -8.38
CA GLU A 136 -11.84 13.03 -9.78
C GLU A 136 -10.44 12.42 -9.95
N ASN A 137 -9.59 12.48 -8.92
CA ASN A 137 -8.36 11.67 -8.75
C ASN A 137 -8.18 11.32 -7.28
N GLY A 138 -7.60 10.18 -6.98
CA GLY A 138 -7.19 9.90 -5.59
C GLY A 138 -5.97 10.74 -5.20
N ILE A 139 -4.81 10.47 -5.78
CA ILE A 139 -3.59 11.29 -5.64
C ILE A 139 -3.12 11.72 -7.03
N LEU A 140 -2.79 13.00 -7.15
CA LEU A 140 -2.24 13.60 -8.36
C LEU A 140 -0.93 14.34 -8.04
N ALA A 141 0.20 13.78 -8.45
CA ALA A 141 1.52 14.40 -8.27
C ALA A 141 1.98 15.14 -9.53
N GLY A 142 2.60 16.31 -9.33
CA GLY A 142 3.25 17.06 -10.39
C GLY A 142 4.60 16.50 -10.81
N THR A 143 5.27 17.15 -11.77
CA THR A 143 6.67 16.87 -12.13
C THR A 143 7.59 17.48 -11.08
N LEU A 144 8.28 16.67 -10.31
CA LEU A 144 9.07 17.07 -9.14
C LEU A 144 10.33 16.19 -9.05
N ASN A 145 11.47 16.67 -9.53
CA ASN A 145 12.75 15.96 -9.44
C ASN A 145 13.80 16.79 -8.70
N PRO A 146 14.58 16.16 -7.76
CA PRO A 146 14.40 14.79 -7.25
C PRO A 146 13.25 14.73 -6.23
N SER A 147 12.38 13.73 -6.33
CA SER A 147 11.31 13.50 -5.36
C SER A 147 11.02 12.01 -5.21
N LYS A 148 10.73 11.58 -3.98
CA LYS A 148 10.28 10.24 -3.67
C LYS A 148 8.87 10.28 -3.08
N ILE A 149 7.98 9.46 -3.63
CA ILE A 149 6.63 9.26 -3.09
C ILE A 149 6.51 7.83 -2.59
N ILE A 150 6.00 7.68 -1.37
CA ILE A 150 5.71 6.39 -0.73
C ILE A 150 4.21 6.35 -0.44
N VAL A 151 3.53 5.31 -0.94
CA VAL A 151 2.12 5.04 -0.65
C VAL A 151 2.02 3.60 -0.17
N GLU A 152 1.53 3.43 1.05
CA GLU A 152 1.45 2.10 1.66
C GLU A 152 0.21 1.96 2.55
N TYR A 153 -0.31 0.73 2.68
CA TYR A 153 -1.48 0.41 3.50
C TYR A 153 -2.69 1.31 3.23
N THR A 154 -2.87 1.70 1.97
CA THR A 154 -3.86 2.71 1.57
C THR A 154 -4.84 2.10 0.57
N GLU A 155 -6.11 2.47 0.71
CA GLU A 155 -7.17 2.05 -0.20
C GLU A 155 -7.53 3.19 -1.15
N PHE A 156 -7.77 2.82 -2.41
CA PHE A 156 -8.28 3.71 -3.45
C PHE A 156 -9.48 3.07 -4.12
N SER A 157 -10.61 3.76 -4.19
CA SER A 157 -11.79 3.25 -4.87
C SER A 157 -12.59 4.32 -5.58
N ASN A 158 -13.17 3.97 -6.72
CA ASN A 158 -14.15 4.81 -7.41
C ASN A 158 -13.68 6.25 -7.69
N ASN A 159 -12.36 6.50 -7.72
CA ASN A 159 -11.87 7.78 -8.23
C ASN A 159 -11.85 7.73 -9.76
N GLY A 160 -11.85 8.90 -10.38
CA GLY A 160 -11.89 9.05 -11.82
C GLY A 160 -13.12 9.85 -12.26
N PHE A 161 -12.92 10.90 -13.05
CA PHE A 161 -14.02 11.66 -13.66
C PHE A 161 -14.75 10.85 -14.74
N GLY A 162 -14.05 9.88 -15.35
CA GLY A 162 -14.64 9.04 -16.41
C GLY A 162 -14.22 9.43 -17.83
N ASP A 163 -13.20 10.25 -17.96
CA ASP A 163 -12.65 10.74 -19.23
C ASP A 163 -11.41 9.95 -19.71
N GLY A 164 -10.88 9.07 -18.85
CA GLY A 164 -9.65 8.30 -19.08
C GLY A 164 -8.35 9.03 -18.79
N TYR A 165 -8.41 10.29 -18.32
CA TYR A 165 -7.25 11.10 -17.94
C TYR A 165 -7.09 11.24 -16.44
N THR A 166 -8.10 10.84 -15.67
CA THR A 166 -8.14 10.87 -14.21
C THR A 166 -8.05 9.44 -13.66
N HIS A 167 -7.42 9.26 -12.50
CA HIS A 167 -6.95 7.95 -12.04
C HIS A 167 -7.13 7.77 -10.53
N ASN A 168 -7.11 6.53 -10.03
CA ASN A 168 -6.96 6.28 -8.60
C ASN A 168 -5.63 6.85 -8.09
N LEU A 169 -4.54 6.60 -8.80
CA LEU A 169 -3.25 7.23 -8.52
C LEU A 169 -2.56 7.66 -9.83
N TYR A 170 -2.20 8.94 -9.94
CA TYR A 170 -1.34 9.44 -11.00
C TYR A 170 -0.13 10.16 -10.44
N ILE A 171 1.03 9.56 -10.66
CA ILE A 171 2.33 10.14 -10.34
C ILE A 171 3.00 10.59 -11.63
N ASN A 172 3.29 11.89 -11.74
CA ASN A 172 4.01 12.43 -12.88
C ASN A 172 5.52 12.15 -12.75
N ASN A 173 6.37 12.81 -13.50
CA ASN A 173 7.79 12.56 -13.53
C ASN A 173 8.46 12.94 -12.19
N ILE A 174 8.87 11.92 -11.45
CA ILE A 174 9.62 12.00 -10.18
C ILE A 174 10.76 10.97 -10.21
N ASP A 175 11.66 11.02 -9.23
CA ASP A 175 12.74 10.06 -9.11
C ASP A 175 12.24 8.65 -8.74
N THR A 176 11.47 8.52 -7.66
CA THR A 176 11.10 7.20 -7.14
C THR A 176 9.67 7.15 -6.62
N LEU A 177 8.91 6.14 -7.07
CA LEU A 177 7.65 5.72 -6.46
C LEU A 177 7.86 4.40 -5.71
N ILE A 178 7.41 4.33 -4.45
CA ILE A 178 7.20 3.09 -3.69
C ILE A 178 5.70 2.95 -3.44
N PHE A 179 5.07 1.97 -4.06
CA PHE A 179 3.65 1.67 -3.94
C PHE A 179 3.50 0.22 -3.48
N ARG A 180 3.13 0.02 -2.20
CA ARG A 180 3.10 -1.31 -1.61
C ARG A 180 2.01 -1.49 -0.56
N TYR A 181 1.50 -2.71 -0.45
CA TYR A 181 0.49 -3.11 0.53
C TYR A 181 -0.83 -2.33 0.38
N ASN A 182 -1.11 -1.85 -0.81
CA ASN A 182 -2.30 -1.06 -1.10
C ASN A 182 -3.40 -1.92 -1.72
N TYR A 183 -4.64 -1.46 -1.58
CA TYR A 183 -5.78 -1.94 -2.32
C TYR A 183 -6.30 -0.82 -3.23
N THR A 184 -6.22 -1.00 -4.54
CA THR A 184 -6.76 -0.04 -5.51
C THR A 184 -7.74 -0.74 -6.43
N HIS A 185 -8.93 -0.16 -6.58
CA HIS A 185 -10.02 -0.80 -7.31
C HIS A 185 -11.06 0.18 -7.86
N HIS A 186 -11.79 -0.27 -8.88
CA HIS A 186 -12.94 0.44 -9.46
C HIS A 186 -12.63 1.89 -9.91
N CYS A 187 -11.43 2.18 -10.39
CA CYS A 187 -11.16 3.47 -11.00
C CYS A 187 -12.10 3.70 -12.20
N ASN A 188 -12.78 4.84 -12.26
CA ASN A 188 -13.75 5.12 -13.31
C ASN A 188 -13.04 5.51 -14.62
N ILE A 189 -12.93 4.57 -15.57
CA ILE A 189 -12.29 4.66 -16.91
C ILE A 189 -10.78 5.00 -16.87
N GLY A 190 -10.25 5.50 -15.76
CA GLY A 190 -8.83 5.76 -15.57
C GLY A 190 -8.02 4.49 -15.29
N HIS A 191 -6.80 4.65 -14.82
CA HIS A 191 -5.95 3.53 -14.37
C HIS A 191 -6.03 3.38 -12.86
N GLU A 192 -5.88 2.14 -12.38
CA GLU A 192 -5.71 1.89 -10.94
C GLU A 192 -4.40 2.52 -10.44
N LEU A 193 -3.33 2.33 -11.20
CA LEU A 193 -2.03 2.96 -10.95
C LEU A 193 -1.43 3.46 -12.28
N LYS A 194 -1.15 4.76 -12.36
CA LYS A 194 -0.34 5.35 -13.43
C LYS A 194 0.88 6.05 -12.82
N SER A 195 2.09 5.66 -13.25
CA SER A 195 3.33 6.26 -12.76
C SER A 195 4.31 6.55 -13.88
N ARG A 196 4.80 7.79 -13.92
CA ARG A 196 5.90 8.26 -14.78
C ARG A 196 7.22 8.37 -14.02
N ALA A 197 7.30 7.82 -12.79
CA ALA A 197 8.53 7.83 -12.01
C ALA A 197 9.66 7.10 -12.73
N HIS A 198 10.90 7.57 -12.53
CA HIS A 198 12.08 6.94 -13.10
C HIS A 198 12.30 5.53 -12.51
N VAL A 199 12.12 5.39 -11.18
CA VAL A 199 12.17 4.08 -10.51
C VAL A 199 10.84 3.79 -9.85
N ASN A 200 10.26 2.62 -10.15
CA ASN A 200 8.99 2.18 -9.57
C ASN A 200 9.18 0.88 -8.79
N TYR A 201 8.74 0.88 -7.52
CA TYR A 201 8.57 -0.32 -6.71
C TYR A 201 7.06 -0.52 -6.47
N VAL A 202 6.45 -1.40 -7.25
CA VAL A 202 5.03 -1.77 -7.14
C VAL A 202 4.98 -3.17 -6.56
N MET A 203 4.77 -3.29 -5.25
CA MET A 203 5.01 -4.56 -4.56
C MET A 203 3.87 -4.90 -3.58
N TYR A 204 3.43 -6.15 -3.62
CA TYR A 204 2.50 -6.68 -2.62
C TYR A 204 1.19 -5.88 -2.54
N ASN A 205 0.65 -5.46 -3.66
CA ASN A 205 -0.62 -4.76 -3.75
C ASN A 205 -1.72 -5.67 -4.30
N ARG A 206 -2.97 -5.29 -4.07
CA ARG A 206 -4.11 -5.75 -4.86
C ARG A 206 -4.61 -4.62 -5.74
N LEU A 207 -4.65 -4.87 -7.06
CA LEU A 207 -5.22 -3.97 -8.06
C LEU A 207 -6.33 -4.75 -8.77
N SER A 208 -7.60 -4.31 -8.67
CA SER A 208 -8.73 -5.15 -9.06
C SER A 208 -9.91 -4.31 -9.55
N ASN A 209 -10.52 -4.71 -10.64
CA ASN A 209 -11.76 -4.11 -11.15
C ASN A 209 -13.00 -4.88 -10.71
N GLU A 210 -12.85 -6.15 -10.38
CA GLU A 210 -13.94 -7.03 -9.99
C GLU A 210 -15.07 -7.07 -11.04
N ALA A 211 -16.29 -7.46 -10.65
CA ALA A 211 -17.40 -7.63 -11.58
C ALA A 211 -17.95 -6.31 -12.16
N THR A 212 -17.78 -5.20 -11.47
CA THR A 212 -18.45 -3.94 -11.79
C THR A 212 -17.53 -2.81 -12.20
N GLY A 213 -16.24 -2.89 -11.85
CA GLY A 213 -15.24 -1.87 -12.20
C GLY A 213 -15.00 -1.79 -13.71
N ASN A 214 -14.62 -0.62 -14.17
CA ASN A 214 -14.41 -0.30 -15.58
C ASN A 214 -13.07 0.42 -15.83
N ALA A 215 -12.11 0.29 -14.92
CA ALA A 215 -10.80 0.90 -15.11
C ALA A 215 -10.15 0.53 -16.43
N SER A 216 -9.23 1.37 -16.89
CA SER A 216 -8.51 1.14 -18.14
C SER A 216 -7.44 0.07 -17.98
N ARG A 217 -6.39 0.37 -17.22
CA ARG A 217 -5.34 -0.59 -16.90
C ARG A 217 -5.17 -0.69 -15.38
N GLU A 218 -4.72 -1.84 -14.92
CA GLU A 218 -4.37 -2.02 -13.52
C GLU A 218 -3.05 -1.32 -13.19
N ILE A 219 -2.05 -1.46 -14.08
CA ILE A 219 -0.75 -0.78 -13.95
C ILE A 219 -0.35 -0.17 -15.28
N ASP A 220 -0.03 1.13 -15.29
CA ASP A 220 0.52 1.85 -16.43
C ASP A 220 1.80 2.60 -16.04
N LEU A 221 2.94 2.16 -16.61
CA LEU A 221 4.27 2.72 -16.40
C LEU A 221 4.79 3.29 -17.73
N PRO A 222 4.17 4.36 -18.25
CA PRO A 222 4.24 4.71 -19.66
C PRO A 222 5.60 5.21 -20.16
N ASN A 223 6.48 5.69 -19.24
CA ASN A 223 7.74 6.36 -19.60
C ASN A 223 9.00 5.50 -19.43
N GLY A 224 8.86 4.23 -19.05
CA GLY A 224 10.00 3.35 -18.82
C GLY A 224 10.81 3.68 -17.56
N GLY A 225 12.13 3.48 -17.60
CA GLY A 225 13.04 3.51 -16.45
C GLY A 225 13.18 2.14 -15.80
N THR A 226 13.51 2.06 -14.51
CA THR A 226 13.63 0.79 -13.81
C THR A 226 12.36 0.51 -13.01
N SER A 227 11.70 -0.61 -13.25
CA SER A 227 10.44 -0.94 -12.57
C SER A 227 10.44 -2.36 -12.01
N TYR A 228 10.08 -2.46 -10.74
CA TYR A 228 9.93 -3.70 -9.97
C TYR A 228 8.46 -3.91 -9.66
N VAL A 229 7.82 -4.89 -10.32
CA VAL A 229 6.43 -5.29 -10.07
C VAL A 229 6.48 -6.69 -9.47
N ILE A 230 6.34 -6.79 -8.15
CA ILE A 230 6.64 -8.02 -7.39
C ILE A 230 5.53 -8.36 -6.41
N GLY A 231 5.06 -9.60 -6.44
CA GLY A 231 4.14 -10.14 -5.44
C GLY A 231 2.75 -9.51 -5.43
N ASN A 232 2.30 -8.93 -6.54
CA ASN A 232 0.99 -8.30 -6.61
C ASN A 232 -0.10 -9.27 -7.05
N VAL A 233 -1.31 -9.02 -6.56
CA VAL A 233 -2.56 -9.60 -7.05
C VAL A 233 -3.20 -8.59 -7.99
N ILE A 234 -3.31 -8.93 -9.26
CA ILE A 234 -3.77 -8.05 -10.33
C ILE A 234 -4.96 -8.71 -11.04
N GLU A 235 -6.12 -8.08 -11.04
CA GLU A 235 -7.29 -8.63 -11.70
C GLU A 235 -7.94 -7.58 -12.61
N GLN A 236 -8.10 -7.91 -13.88
CA GLN A 236 -8.83 -7.12 -14.85
C GLN A 236 -10.25 -7.65 -14.97
N GLY A 237 -11.22 -6.85 -14.55
CA GLY A 237 -12.64 -7.18 -14.57
C GLY A 237 -13.24 -7.18 -15.99
N PRO A 238 -14.42 -7.80 -16.17
CA PRO A 238 -15.05 -7.98 -17.48
C PRO A 238 -15.42 -6.67 -18.18
N ASN A 239 -15.62 -5.59 -17.42
CA ASN A 239 -16.02 -4.28 -17.94
C ASN A 239 -14.86 -3.31 -18.16
N SER A 240 -13.62 -3.73 -17.89
CA SER A 240 -12.44 -2.87 -18.11
C SER A 240 -12.40 -2.29 -19.52
N THR A 241 -12.15 -1.00 -19.64
CA THR A 241 -12.24 -0.27 -20.91
C THR A 241 -11.04 -0.49 -21.83
N ASN A 242 -9.94 -1.03 -21.31
CA ASN A 242 -8.74 -1.39 -22.07
C ASN A 242 -8.53 -2.91 -22.08
N SER A 243 -7.95 -3.45 -23.12
CA SER A 243 -7.61 -4.87 -23.20
C SER A 243 -6.21 -5.20 -22.65
N GLY A 244 -5.37 -4.21 -22.35
CA GLY A 244 -4.04 -4.40 -21.78
C GLY A 244 -4.07 -4.20 -20.26
N ILE A 245 -3.55 -5.18 -19.50
CA ILE A 245 -3.61 -5.19 -18.05
C ILE A 245 -2.47 -4.37 -17.45
N VAL A 246 -1.23 -4.72 -17.81
CA VAL A 246 -0.01 -4.02 -17.35
C VAL A 246 0.70 -3.44 -18.58
N GLY A 247 0.95 -2.15 -18.55
CA GLY A 247 1.67 -1.42 -19.61
C GLY A 247 3.00 -0.88 -19.10
N TYR A 248 4.09 -1.07 -19.88
CA TYR A 248 5.38 -0.47 -19.64
C TYR A 248 5.92 0.18 -20.90
N GLY A 249 6.35 1.44 -20.80
CA GLY A 249 7.03 2.18 -21.88
C GLY A 249 6.14 2.52 -23.08
N LEU A 250 4.82 2.48 -22.95
CA LEU A 250 3.89 2.59 -24.09
C LEU A 250 3.69 4.03 -24.60
N GLU A 251 4.06 5.04 -23.83
CA GLU A 251 4.05 6.45 -24.25
C GLU A 251 5.47 6.96 -24.59
N GLY A 252 6.42 6.03 -24.73
CA GLY A 252 7.85 6.29 -25.01
C GLY A 252 8.74 6.11 -23.80
N LEU A 253 9.99 5.67 -24.05
CA LEU A 253 10.98 5.42 -23.00
C LEU A 253 11.74 6.72 -22.69
N THR A 254 11.05 7.69 -22.10
CA THR A 254 11.58 9.04 -21.87
C THR A 254 12.32 9.21 -20.54
N ASN A 255 12.17 8.26 -19.62
CA ASN A 255 12.97 8.21 -18.40
C ASN A 255 14.44 7.86 -18.71
N PRO A 256 15.41 8.33 -17.91
CA PRO A 256 16.80 7.91 -18.03
C PRO A 256 16.92 6.38 -17.98
N GLY A 257 17.89 5.81 -18.70
CA GLY A 257 18.21 4.38 -18.62
C GLY A 257 18.93 4.01 -17.31
N PRO A 258 19.02 2.69 -17.00
CA PRO A 258 18.62 1.59 -17.86
C PRO A 258 17.10 1.43 -17.96
N GLN A 259 16.63 0.90 -19.08
CA GLN A 259 15.24 0.54 -19.31
C GLN A 259 15.06 -0.92 -18.89
N GLU A 260 14.58 -1.15 -17.66
CA GLU A 260 14.51 -2.50 -17.08
C GLU A 260 13.17 -2.73 -16.43
N PHE A 261 12.54 -3.85 -16.78
CA PHE A 261 11.25 -4.24 -16.23
C PHE A 261 11.33 -5.64 -15.59
N TYR A 262 11.21 -5.67 -14.27
CA TYR A 262 11.20 -6.88 -13.45
C TYR A 262 9.77 -7.19 -13.03
N PHE A 263 9.24 -8.33 -13.48
CA PHE A 263 7.88 -8.79 -13.21
C PHE A 263 7.93 -10.18 -12.57
N VAL A 264 7.81 -10.23 -11.23
CA VAL A 264 8.18 -11.43 -10.47
C VAL A 264 7.10 -11.80 -9.45
N ASN A 265 6.74 -13.08 -9.40
CA ASN A 265 5.79 -13.63 -8.43
C ASN A 265 4.46 -12.86 -8.36
N ASN A 266 3.92 -12.41 -9.48
CA ASN A 266 2.59 -11.80 -9.53
C ASN A 266 1.53 -12.84 -9.93
N THR A 267 0.32 -12.67 -9.41
CA THR A 267 -0.88 -13.37 -9.91
C THR A 267 -1.70 -12.38 -10.72
N VAL A 268 -1.81 -12.61 -12.03
CA VAL A 268 -2.55 -11.75 -12.96
C VAL A 268 -3.73 -12.53 -13.53
N VAL A 269 -4.92 -12.03 -13.29
CA VAL A 269 -6.19 -12.64 -13.72
C VAL A 269 -6.91 -11.74 -14.72
N ASN A 270 -7.40 -12.31 -15.79
CA ASN A 270 -8.18 -11.62 -16.80
C ASN A 270 -9.57 -12.22 -16.91
N ASP A 271 -10.58 -11.48 -16.47
CA ASP A 271 -12.00 -11.85 -16.58
C ASP A 271 -12.67 -11.35 -17.87
N ARG A 272 -11.94 -10.58 -18.70
CA ARG A 272 -12.41 -10.23 -20.05
C ARG A 272 -12.33 -11.44 -20.98
N SER A 273 -13.10 -11.39 -22.06
CA SER A 273 -13.07 -12.43 -23.11
C SER A 273 -11.76 -12.48 -23.91
N SER A 274 -10.95 -11.41 -23.84
CA SER A 274 -9.64 -11.30 -24.51
C SER A 274 -8.81 -10.20 -23.83
N GLY A 275 -7.51 -10.14 -24.11
CA GLY A 275 -6.63 -9.08 -23.58
C GLY A 275 -5.16 -9.42 -23.75
N THR A 276 -4.31 -8.55 -23.20
CA THR A 276 -2.86 -8.74 -23.12
C THR A 276 -2.41 -8.52 -21.69
N PHE A 277 -1.80 -9.54 -21.10
CA PHE A 277 -1.35 -9.46 -19.70
C PHE A 277 -0.25 -8.43 -19.54
N ILE A 278 0.79 -8.48 -20.37
CA ILE A 278 1.92 -7.55 -20.34
C ILE A 278 2.08 -6.91 -21.73
N SER A 279 2.04 -5.59 -21.76
CA SER A 279 2.28 -4.80 -22.96
C SER A 279 3.59 -4.02 -22.80
N LEU A 280 4.57 -4.33 -23.65
CA LEU A 280 5.88 -3.69 -23.74
C LEU A 280 5.97 -2.76 -24.94
N PRO A 281 6.92 -1.82 -25.00
CA PRO A 281 7.18 -1.03 -26.20
C PRO A 281 7.68 -1.92 -27.34
N ALA A 282 7.58 -1.43 -28.57
CA ALA A 282 8.06 -2.16 -29.74
C ALA A 282 9.58 -2.32 -29.79
N SER A 283 10.32 -1.42 -29.12
CA SER A 283 11.80 -1.43 -29.02
C SER A 283 12.27 -0.53 -27.90
N GLY A 284 13.56 -0.63 -27.54
CA GLY A 284 14.23 0.27 -26.61
C GLY A 284 14.20 -0.20 -25.14
N LEU A 285 13.48 -1.26 -24.82
CA LEU A 285 13.53 -1.90 -23.51
C LEU A 285 14.78 -2.79 -23.48
N ASP A 286 15.70 -2.55 -22.51
CA ASP A 286 16.95 -3.28 -22.38
C ASP A 286 16.72 -4.69 -21.85
N LEU A 287 15.96 -4.81 -20.76
CA LEU A 287 15.68 -6.08 -20.07
C LEU A 287 14.20 -6.18 -19.65
N TYR A 288 13.56 -7.27 -20.04
CA TYR A 288 12.34 -7.77 -19.43
C TYR A 288 12.62 -9.08 -18.70
N LYS A 289 12.54 -9.08 -17.37
CA LYS A 289 12.71 -10.28 -16.56
C LYS A 289 11.36 -10.68 -15.93
N SER A 290 10.91 -11.91 -16.27
CA SER A 290 9.59 -12.44 -15.90
C SER A 290 9.71 -13.81 -15.25
N TYR A 291 9.55 -13.88 -13.94
CA TYR A 291 9.76 -15.10 -13.15
C TYR A 291 8.57 -15.40 -12.24
N ASN A 292 8.17 -16.67 -12.20
CA ASN A 292 7.18 -17.19 -11.24
C ASN A 292 5.84 -16.45 -11.25
N ASN A 293 5.36 -16.00 -12.41
CA ASN A 293 4.07 -15.34 -12.50
C ASN A 293 2.96 -16.31 -12.91
N ILE A 294 1.75 -16.07 -12.42
CA ILE A 294 0.52 -16.69 -12.91
C ILE A 294 -0.17 -15.72 -13.85
N PHE A 295 -0.47 -16.16 -15.07
CA PHE A 295 -1.32 -15.47 -16.03
C PHE A 295 -2.55 -16.34 -16.30
N ALA A 296 -3.67 -16.03 -15.63
CA ALA A 296 -4.90 -16.81 -15.68
C ALA A 296 -6.03 -16.09 -16.40
N GLY A 297 -6.77 -16.80 -17.25
CA GLY A 297 -7.87 -16.25 -18.05
C GLY A 297 -7.54 -16.11 -19.54
N PRO A 298 -8.48 -15.62 -20.36
CA PRO A 298 -8.29 -15.42 -21.80
C PRO A 298 -7.23 -14.36 -22.13
N GLY A 299 -6.59 -14.44 -23.29
CA GLY A 299 -5.70 -13.40 -23.80
C GLY A 299 -4.27 -13.86 -24.10
N THR A 300 -3.42 -12.92 -24.48
CA THR A 300 -2.01 -13.11 -24.84
C THR A 300 -1.12 -12.71 -23.67
N SER A 301 -0.13 -13.53 -23.33
CA SER A 301 0.75 -13.26 -22.17
C SER A 301 1.57 -11.99 -22.34
N LEU A 302 2.12 -11.75 -23.54
CA LEU A 302 3.06 -10.67 -23.81
C LEU A 302 2.84 -10.07 -25.20
N SER A 303 2.93 -8.76 -25.30
CA SER A 303 3.09 -8.03 -26.58
C SER A 303 4.26 -7.05 -26.47
N GLY A 304 4.85 -6.68 -27.63
CA GLY A 304 6.03 -5.81 -27.69
C GLY A 304 7.35 -6.59 -27.60
N ALA A 305 8.45 -5.91 -27.31
CA ALA A 305 9.79 -6.49 -27.38
C ALA A 305 10.73 -5.90 -26.31
N ALA A 306 11.78 -6.66 -25.98
CA ALA A 306 12.94 -6.22 -25.22
C ALA A 306 14.20 -6.77 -25.86
N THR A 307 15.34 -6.09 -25.64
CA THR A 307 16.66 -6.57 -26.10
C THR A 307 16.98 -7.92 -25.46
N VAL A 308 16.70 -8.05 -24.17
CA VAL A 308 16.82 -9.31 -23.43
C VAL A 308 15.47 -9.65 -22.79
N ILE A 309 14.99 -10.85 -23.07
CA ILE A 309 13.84 -11.45 -22.37
C ILE A 309 14.39 -12.62 -21.54
N ASP A 310 14.44 -12.43 -20.22
CA ASP A 310 14.82 -13.44 -19.23
C ASP A 310 13.56 -13.94 -18.54
N SER A 311 13.06 -15.11 -18.92
CA SER A 311 11.75 -15.61 -18.49
C SER A 311 11.82 -17.06 -18.02
N SER A 312 11.31 -17.34 -16.84
CA SER A 312 11.29 -18.69 -16.26
C SER A 312 10.09 -18.91 -15.33
N ASN A 313 9.62 -20.14 -15.27
CA ASN A 313 8.60 -20.63 -14.34
C ASN A 313 7.32 -19.79 -14.30
N ASN A 314 6.90 -19.21 -15.42
CA ASN A 314 5.59 -18.55 -15.51
C ASN A 314 4.52 -19.57 -15.93
N ILE A 315 3.36 -19.53 -15.26
CA ILE A 315 2.21 -20.36 -15.62
C ILE A 315 1.27 -19.55 -16.48
N ARG A 316 0.87 -20.11 -17.64
CA ARG A 316 -0.18 -19.62 -18.50
C ARG A 316 -1.38 -20.56 -18.44
N ALA A 317 -2.45 -20.15 -17.73
CA ALA A 317 -3.72 -20.85 -17.68
C ALA A 317 -4.77 -20.09 -18.53
N THR A 318 -5.32 -20.72 -19.56
CA THR A 318 -6.36 -20.11 -20.42
C THR A 318 -7.72 -19.99 -19.73
N SER A 319 -7.90 -20.72 -18.62
CA SER A 319 -9.08 -20.69 -17.76
C SER A 319 -8.68 -20.41 -16.32
N ILE A 320 -9.34 -19.47 -15.67
CA ILE A 320 -9.12 -19.13 -14.25
C ILE A 320 -9.44 -20.33 -13.35
N VAL A 321 -10.52 -21.07 -13.70
CA VAL A 321 -10.99 -22.22 -12.91
C VAL A 321 -9.94 -23.35 -12.82
N THR A 322 -9.15 -23.53 -13.89
CA THR A 322 -8.14 -24.61 -13.93
C THR A 322 -6.86 -24.30 -13.19
N MET A 323 -6.69 -23.08 -12.69
CA MET A 323 -5.46 -22.65 -12.03
C MET A 323 -5.32 -23.23 -10.60
N GLY A 324 -6.42 -23.59 -9.97
CA GLY A 324 -6.40 -24.10 -8.59
C GLY A 324 -6.32 -22.97 -7.57
N PHE A 325 -7.15 -21.96 -7.72
CA PHE A 325 -7.40 -20.93 -6.71
C PHE A 325 -8.48 -21.36 -5.73
N VAL A 326 -8.45 -20.81 -4.52
CA VAL A 326 -9.41 -21.12 -3.44
C VAL A 326 -10.83 -20.71 -3.81
N SER A 327 -11.03 -19.45 -4.21
CA SER A 327 -12.36 -18.94 -4.58
C SER A 327 -12.24 -17.78 -5.59
N PRO A 328 -11.93 -18.07 -6.86
CA PRO A 328 -11.73 -17.02 -7.86
C PRO A 328 -12.99 -16.17 -8.12
N SER A 329 -14.20 -16.73 -7.92
CA SER A 329 -15.45 -15.97 -8.03
C SER A 329 -15.67 -14.96 -6.89
N SER A 330 -14.90 -15.05 -5.83
CA SER A 330 -14.84 -14.10 -4.71
C SER A 330 -13.49 -13.36 -4.69
N TYR A 331 -12.75 -13.42 -5.79
CA TYR A 331 -11.44 -12.78 -5.97
C TYR A 331 -10.38 -13.24 -4.95
N ASP A 332 -10.56 -14.45 -4.41
CA ASP A 332 -9.56 -15.12 -3.57
C ASP A 332 -8.68 -16.01 -4.45
N TYR A 333 -7.48 -15.51 -4.72
CA TYR A 333 -6.48 -16.16 -5.57
C TYR A 333 -5.38 -16.88 -4.78
N HIS A 334 -5.60 -17.17 -3.51
CA HIS A 334 -4.75 -18.13 -2.79
C HIS A 334 -4.81 -19.51 -3.45
N LEU A 335 -3.71 -20.26 -3.32
CA LEU A 335 -3.58 -21.55 -3.97
C LEU A 335 -4.26 -22.66 -3.15
N ILE A 336 -4.94 -23.61 -3.85
CA ILE A 336 -5.33 -24.89 -3.23
C ILE A 336 -4.16 -25.87 -3.27
N PRO A 337 -4.16 -26.94 -2.43
CA PRO A 337 -3.05 -27.91 -2.37
C PRO A 337 -2.68 -28.59 -3.70
N SER A 338 -3.66 -28.73 -4.58
CA SER A 338 -3.49 -29.38 -5.90
C SER A 338 -3.14 -28.41 -7.02
N SER A 339 -2.93 -27.14 -6.73
CA SER A 339 -2.53 -26.17 -7.74
C SER A 339 -1.14 -26.51 -8.29
N ILE A 340 -0.99 -26.41 -9.61
CA ILE A 340 0.30 -26.63 -10.29
C ILE A 340 1.34 -25.55 -9.96
N ALA A 341 0.94 -24.48 -9.29
CA ALA A 341 1.82 -23.39 -8.85
C ALA A 341 2.59 -23.73 -7.58
N VAL A 342 2.05 -24.69 -6.78
CA VAL A 342 2.63 -25.05 -5.48
C VAL A 342 4.01 -25.71 -5.68
N ASN A 343 5.04 -25.21 -4.99
CA ASN A 343 6.44 -25.65 -5.02
C ASN A 343 7.04 -25.75 -6.45
N SER A 344 6.56 -24.91 -7.38
CA SER A 344 6.93 -25.00 -8.80
C SER A 344 7.74 -23.78 -9.30
N GLY A 345 8.03 -22.83 -8.44
CA GLY A 345 8.81 -21.65 -8.79
C GLY A 345 10.32 -21.91 -8.80
N THR A 346 11.07 -20.86 -9.04
CA THR A 346 12.53 -20.85 -8.99
C THR A 346 13.04 -19.55 -8.35
N ASN A 347 14.27 -19.56 -7.86
CA ASN A 347 14.87 -18.34 -7.32
C ASN A 347 15.04 -17.29 -8.45
N PRO A 348 14.39 -16.12 -8.39
CA PRO A 348 14.50 -15.09 -9.41
C PRO A 348 15.84 -14.32 -9.34
N GLY A 349 16.64 -14.53 -8.29
CA GLY A 349 17.93 -13.89 -8.09
C GLY A 349 17.83 -12.41 -7.74
N LEU A 350 18.76 -11.64 -8.31
CA LEU A 350 18.84 -10.19 -8.11
C LEU A 350 18.56 -9.45 -9.41
N ALA A 351 18.13 -8.20 -9.29
CA ALA A 351 18.15 -7.24 -10.40
C ALA A 351 19.59 -6.80 -10.71
N ASN A 352 19.82 -6.16 -11.84
CA ASN A 352 21.14 -5.61 -12.21
C ASN A 352 21.64 -4.56 -11.20
N SER A 353 20.72 -3.86 -10.52
CA SER A 353 21.04 -2.95 -9.41
C SER A 353 21.48 -3.65 -8.11
N GLY A 354 21.38 -4.97 -8.03
CA GLY A 354 21.55 -5.75 -6.80
C GLY A 354 20.29 -5.86 -5.93
N PHE A 355 19.15 -5.31 -6.35
CA PHE A 355 17.88 -5.41 -5.60
C PHE A 355 17.39 -6.88 -5.59
N PRO A 356 17.02 -7.44 -4.40
CA PRO A 356 16.50 -8.80 -4.32
C PRO A 356 15.13 -8.91 -4.98
N LEU A 357 14.96 -9.93 -5.85
CA LEU A 357 13.73 -10.14 -6.59
C LEU A 357 12.80 -11.18 -5.93
N THR A 358 13.32 -11.95 -4.96
CA THR A 358 12.50 -12.91 -4.22
C THR A 358 11.57 -12.16 -3.26
N PRO A 359 10.25 -12.32 -3.37
CA PRO A 359 9.31 -11.67 -2.45
C PRO A 359 9.45 -12.25 -1.03
N ASP A 360 9.44 -11.37 -0.03
CA ASP A 360 9.49 -11.69 1.40
C ASP A 360 8.15 -11.44 2.10
N LYS A 361 7.20 -10.84 1.38
CA LYS A 361 5.85 -10.51 1.86
C LYS A 361 4.78 -10.99 0.89
N GLU A 362 3.54 -10.96 1.37
CA GLU A 362 2.33 -11.14 0.58
C GLU A 362 1.33 -10.04 0.93
N TYR A 363 0.50 -9.71 -0.04
CA TYR A 363 -0.66 -8.86 0.21
C TYR A 363 -1.65 -9.57 1.14
N SER A 364 -2.16 -8.84 2.12
CA SER A 364 -3.26 -9.27 2.99
C SER A 364 -4.40 -8.24 2.91
N HIS A 365 -5.60 -8.72 2.59
CA HIS A 365 -6.78 -7.85 2.45
C HIS A 365 -7.36 -7.44 3.82
N PRO A 366 -7.86 -6.18 3.96
CA PRO A 366 -7.68 -5.04 3.06
C PRO A 366 -6.38 -4.28 3.34
N ALA A 367 -5.66 -3.88 2.28
CA ALA A 367 -4.50 -2.97 2.31
C ALA A 367 -3.48 -3.26 3.44
N ASN A 368 -3.00 -4.49 3.54
CA ASN A 368 -2.09 -4.94 4.58
C ASN A 368 -1.08 -5.96 4.03
N GLU A 369 -0.16 -6.42 4.87
CA GLU A 369 0.85 -7.42 4.54
C GLU A 369 0.91 -8.56 5.53
N ILE A 370 1.40 -9.71 5.06
CA ILE A 370 1.88 -10.81 5.90
C ILE A 370 3.26 -11.25 5.41
N LEU A 371 4.01 -11.94 6.26
CA LEU A 371 5.28 -12.56 5.84
C LEU A 371 5.00 -13.68 4.84
N ARG A 372 5.77 -13.71 3.74
CA ARG A 372 5.79 -14.82 2.81
C ARG A 372 6.63 -15.96 3.40
N LEU A 373 5.97 -16.97 3.93
CA LEU A 373 6.63 -18.12 4.57
C LEU A 373 6.85 -19.22 3.54
N ILE A 374 7.99 -19.19 2.87
CA ILE A 374 8.38 -20.20 1.86
C ILE A 374 8.63 -21.54 2.56
N SER A 375 7.87 -22.57 2.18
CA SER A 375 8.04 -23.95 2.66
C SER A 375 8.41 -24.85 1.50
N GLY A 376 9.68 -25.20 1.38
CA GLY A 376 10.21 -25.94 0.24
C GLY A 376 10.69 -25.02 -0.89
N THR A 377 10.26 -25.27 -2.12
CA THR A 377 10.50 -24.38 -3.26
C THR A 377 9.44 -23.29 -3.28
N ILE A 378 9.84 -22.08 -3.62
CA ILE A 378 8.90 -20.93 -3.73
C ILE A 378 7.74 -21.26 -4.67
N ASP A 379 6.54 -20.86 -4.31
CA ASP A 379 5.37 -21.01 -5.16
C ASP A 379 5.35 -19.98 -6.30
N ILE A 380 4.69 -20.33 -7.38
CA ILE A 380 4.45 -19.41 -8.49
C ILE A 380 3.24 -18.54 -8.16
N GLY A 381 3.35 -17.22 -8.39
CA GLY A 381 2.30 -16.25 -8.11
C GLY A 381 2.53 -15.45 -6.83
N ALA A 382 1.52 -14.66 -6.45
CA ALA A 382 1.59 -13.69 -5.36
C ALA A 382 1.54 -14.32 -3.95
N HIS A 383 1.03 -15.55 -3.84
CA HIS A 383 0.81 -16.23 -2.56
C HIS A 383 1.57 -17.55 -2.49
N GLU A 384 2.12 -17.85 -1.31
CA GLU A 384 2.55 -19.19 -0.94
C GLU A 384 1.34 -20.02 -0.53
N PHE A 385 1.30 -21.27 -0.97
CA PHE A 385 0.38 -22.23 -0.40
C PHE A 385 0.82 -22.51 1.04
N SER A 386 0.03 -22.04 1.98
CA SER A 386 0.15 -22.47 3.37
C SER A 386 -0.97 -23.47 3.65
N ILE A 387 -0.60 -24.66 4.10
CA ILE A 387 -1.60 -25.49 4.78
C ILE A 387 -2.04 -24.66 5.96
N PRO A 388 -3.32 -24.26 6.07
CA PRO A 388 -3.80 -23.78 7.35
C PRO A 388 -3.45 -24.90 8.33
N ILE A 389 -2.49 -24.67 9.22
CA ILE A 389 -2.26 -25.59 10.32
C ILE A 389 -3.59 -25.52 11.06
N GLY A 390 -4.47 -26.47 10.73
CA GLY A 390 -5.87 -26.43 11.10
C GLY A 390 -5.99 -26.50 12.60
N ILE A 391 -6.13 -25.34 13.18
CA ILE A 391 -6.91 -25.21 14.38
C ILE A 391 -8.29 -24.91 13.82
N ASN A 392 -9.19 -25.90 13.88
CA ASN A 392 -10.60 -25.69 13.58
C ASN A 392 -11.06 -24.50 14.41
N GLU A 393 -11.23 -23.34 13.76
CA GLU A 393 -11.84 -22.19 14.41
C GLU A 393 -13.30 -22.56 14.67
N VAL A 394 -13.62 -22.89 15.90
CA VAL A 394 -14.99 -23.00 16.36
C VAL A 394 -15.55 -21.58 16.38
N SER A 395 -16.54 -21.32 15.54
CA SER A 395 -16.99 -20.01 15.12
C SER A 395 -17.67 -19.17 16.21
N ASP A 396 -18.07 -19.74 17.34
CA ASP A 396 -18.92 -19.07 18.32
C ASP A 396 -18.17 -18.20 19.33
N LEU A 397 -16.90 -18.50 19.64
CA LEU A 397 -16.09 -17.68 20.56
C LEU A 397 -15.46 -16.43 19.93
N LYS A 398 -15.42 -16.30 18.59
CA LYS A 398 -14.76 -15.16 17.91
C LYS A 398 -15.37 -13.80 18.28
N ASN A 399 -16.67 -13.76 18.61
CA ASN A 399 -17.35 -12.52 18.99
C ASN A 399 -17.21 -12.20 20.48
N GLU A 400 -16.70 -13.10 21.29
CA GLU A 400 -16.67 -12.98 22.74
C GLU A 400 -15.26 -12.95 23.35
N PHE A 401 -14.24 -13.31 22.54
CA PHE A 401 -12.85 -13.29 22.95
C PHE A 401 -11.96 -12.71 21.83
N HIS A 402 -11.24 -11.63 22.13
CA HIS A 402 -10.31 -10.96 21.24
C HIS A 402 -8.94 -10.84 21.91
N TYR A 403 -7.88 -10.85 21.10
CA TYR A 403 -6.54 -10.55 21.59
C TYR A 403 -5.74 -9.78 20.53
N TRP A 404 -4.82 -8.95 20.98
CA TRP A 404 -3.87 -8.21 20.13
C TRP A 404 -2.56 -8.01 20.88
N MET A 405 -1.48 -7.75 20.14
CA MET A 405 -0.18 -7.44 20.69
C MET A 405 0.20 -5.99 20.39
N HIS A 406 0.71 -5.28 21.41
CA HIS A 406 1.24 -3.93 21.28
C HIS A 406 2.35 -3.73 22.33
N ASP A 407 3.50 -3.17 21.89
CA ASP A 407 4.64 -2.81 22.74
C ASP A 407 5.06 -3.91 23.77
N GLY A 408 5.20 -5.14 23.28
CA GLY A 408 5.63 -6.27 24.12
C GLY A 408 4.59 -6.77 25.11
N THR A 409 3.33 -6.35 24.98
CA THR A 409 2.22 -6.85 25.78
C THR A 409 1.18 -7.54 24.92
N VAL A 410 0.61 -8.64 25.40
CA VAL A 410 -0.56 -9.29 24.82
C VAL A 410 -1.78 -8.85 25.59
N THR A 411 -2.67 -8.13 24.94
CA THR A 411 -3.95 -7.70 25.51
C THR A 411 -5.03 -8.67 25.08
N CYS A 412 -5.79 -9.18 26.05
CA CYS A 412 -6.94 -10.05 25.80
C CYS A 412 -8.19 -9.36 26.32
N ALA A 413 -9.24 -9.31 25.51
CA ALA A 413 -10.56 -8.79 25.86
C ALA A 413 -11.60 -9.89 25.72
N THR A 414 -12.47 -10.06 26.73
CA THR A 414 -13.53 -11.06 26.68
C THR A 414 -14.79 -10.58 27.38
N SER A 415 -15.96 -10.93 26.81
CA SER A 415 -17.27 -10.82 27.47
C SER A 415 -17.59 -12.00 28.38
N LEU A 416 -16.78 -13.07 28.32
CA LEU A 416 -16.98 -14.31 29.06
C LEU A 416 -16.50 -14.20 30.50
N HIS A 417 -17.14 -14.94 31.41
CA HIS A 417 -16.81 -14.93 32.82
C HIS A 417 -15.43 -15.51 33.13
N SER A 418 -14.92 -16.40 32.29
CA SER A 418 -13.62 -17.03 32.45
C SER A 418 -13.12 -17.64 31.15
N VAL A 419 -11.87 -17.33 30.80
CA VAL A 419 -11.12 -17.93 29.69
C VAL A 419 -9.75 -18.37 30.20
N ASP A 420 -9.37 -19.62 29.91
CA ASP A 420 -8.02 -20.11 30.19
C ASP A 420 -7.13 -19.83 28.97
N ILE A 421 -6.08 -19.05 29.17
CA ILE A 421 -5.12 -18.65 28.14
C ILE A 421 -3.88 -19.53 28.24
N TYR A 422 -3.45 -20.06 27.12
CA TYR A 422 -2.19 -20.79 26.94
C TYR A 422 -1.36 -20.13 25.85
N ILE A 423 -0.08 -19.93 26.09
CA ILE A 423 0.86 -19.39 25.09
C ILE A 423 1.97 -20.42 24.86
N TYR A 424 2.20 -20.73 23.60
CA TYR A 424 3.20 -21.71 23.14
C TYR A 424 4.21 -21.05 22.22
N ASP A 425 5.43 -21.59 22.16
CA ASP A 425 6.36 -21.31 21.07
C ASP A 425 6.02 -22.12 19.82
N VAL A 426 6.74 -21.87 18.72
CA VAL A 426 6.54 -22.56 17.42
C VAL A 426 6.81 -24.07 17.48
N THR A 427 7.50 -24.57 18.52
CA THR A 427 7.76 -26.00 18.71
C THR A 427 6.62 -26.71 19.44
N GLY A 428 5.60 -25.94 19.90
CA GLY A 428 4.50 -26.45 20.72
C GLY A 428 4.80 -26.51 22.21
N LYS A 429 5.94 -25.96 22.67
CA LYS A 429 6.28 -25.89 24.08
C LYS A 429 5.42 -24.82 24.76
N LEU A 430 4.71 -25.21 25.82
CA LEU A 430 3.93 -24.30 26.64
C LEU A 430 4.87 -23.35 27.41
N LEU A 431 4.64 -22.04 27.24
CA LEU A 431 5.45 -20.99 27.86
C LEU A 431 4.72 -20.28 29.00
N LEU A 432 3.39 -20.11 28.86
CA LEU A 432 2.59 -19.37 29.84
C LEU A 432 1.17 -19.91 29.87
N THR A 433 0.59 -19.96 31.07
CA THR A 433 -0.83 -20.19 31.31
C THR A 433 -1.37 -19.08 32.18
N LYS A 434 -2.51 -18.52 31.82
CA LYS A 434 -3.18 -17.49 32.59
C LYS A 434 -4.70 -17.63 32.48
N LYS A 435 -5.39 -17.51 33.60
CA LYS A 435 -6.85 -17.44 33.61
C LYS A 435 -7.27 -15.97 33.64
N ILE A 436 -8.17 -15.59 32.74
CA ILE A 436 -8.70 -14.21 32.68
C ILE A 436 -10.21 -14.23 32.86
N GLY A 437 -10.74 -13.17 33.47
CA GLY A 437 -12.19 -12.94 33.63
C GLY A 437 -12.72 -11.95 32.61
N GLN A 438 -14.01 -11.63 32.72
CA GLN A 438 -14.68 -10.64 31.88
C GLN A 438 -13.96 -9.28 31.90
N GLY A 439 -13.83 -8.65 30.74
CA GLY A 439 -13.16 -7.37 30.54
C GLY A 439 -11.83 -7.49 29.80
N ILE A 440 -10.93 -6.54 30.06
CA ILE A 440 -9.61 -6.48 29.42
C ILE A 440 -8.54 -6.97 30.40
N SER A 441 -7.70 -7.88 29.94
CA SER A 441 -6.54 -8.39 30.68
C SER A 441 -5.27 -8.21 29.86
N VAL A 442 -4.20 -7.75 30.50
CA VAL A 442 -2.89 -7.56 29.87
C VAL A 442 -1.92 -8.64 30.35
N ILE A 443 -1.16 -9.20 29.44
CA ILE A 443 -0.09 -10.17 29.69
C ILE A 443 1.21 -9.51 29.23
N ASP A 444 2.13 -9.28 30.16
CA ASP A 444 3.46 -8.78 29.85
C ASP A 444 4.28 -9.88 29.16
N PHE A 445 4.79 -9.56 28.00
CA PHE A 445 5.58 -10.47 27.15
C PHE A 445 7.01 -9.95 26.92
N ASN A 446 7.41 -8.87 27.62
CA ASN A 446 8.73 -8.24 27.45
C ASN A 446 9.91 -9.16 27.83
N GLY A 447 9.69 -10.16 28.67
CA GLY A 447 10.72 -11.13 29.05
C GLY A 447 10.96 -12.28 28.06
N PHE A 448 10.15 -12.41 27.01
CA PHE A 448 10.28 -13.51 26.04
C PHE A 448 11.16 -13.09 24.84
N PRO A 449 11.87 -14.03 24.18
CA PRO A 449 12.66 -13.73 22.98
C PRO A 449 11.80 -13.20 21.82
N ALA A 450 12.40 -12.46 20.88
CA ALA A 450 11.72 -12.14 19.63
C ALA A 450 11.42 -13.43 18.85
N GLY A 451 10.18 -13.57 18.34
CA GLY A 451 9.76 -14.80 17.68
C GLY A 451 8.25 -14.88 17.48
N VAL A 452 7.82 -15.99 16.87
CA VAL A 452 6.40 -16.31 16.64
C VAL A 452 5.88 -17.16 17.82
N TYR A 453 4.70 -16.80 18.30
CA TYR A 453 4.02 -17.47 19.41
C TYR A 453 2.59 -17.81 19.06
N ILE A 454 2.06 -18.86 19.68
CA ILE A 454 0.68 -19.32 19.51
C ILE A 454 -0.07 -19.06 20.81
N LEU A 455 -1.13 -18.25 20.74
CA LEU A 455 -2.08 -18.06 21.85
C LEU A 455 -3.28 -18.99 21.64
N LYS A 456 -3.73 -19.61 22.71
CA LYS A 456 -4.91 -20.46 22.76
C LYS A 456 -5.79 -20.02 23.94
N GLY A 457 -7.01 -19.57 23.66
CA GLY A 457 -8.04 -19.30 24.65
C GLY A 457 -9.02 -20.48 24.71
N VAL A 458 -9.33 -20.97 25.91
CA VAL A 458 -10.18 -22.15 26.13
C VAL A 458 -11.32 -21.78 27.08
N VAL A 459 -12.56 -22.13 26.66
CA VAL A 459 -13.77 -22.01 27.46
C VAL A 459 -14.56 -23.30 27.38
N GLY A 460 -14.55 -24.11 28.43
CA GLY A 460 -15.17 -25.45 28.40
C GLY A 460 -14.51 -26.34 27.34
N SER A 461 -15.28 -26.78 26.35
CA SER A 461 -14.79 -27.57 25.21
C SER A 461 -14.40 -26.72 23.99
N GLU A 462 -14.67 -25.43 24.00
CA GLU A 462 -14.41 -24.52 22.88
C GLU A 462 -13.02 -23.88 22.96
N VAL A 463 -12.41 -23.66 21.82
CA VAL A 463 -11.04 -23.17 21.70
C VAL A 463 -10.97 -22.10 20.62
N VAL A 464 -10.43 -20.93 20.97
CA VAL A 464 -9.95 -19.91 20.02
C VAL A 464 -8.45 -19.90 20.06
N SER A 465 -7.81 -19.86 18.92
CA SER A 465 -6.35 -19.79 18.86
C SER A 465 -5.90 -18.92 17.71
N GLY A 466 -4.71 -18.39 17.85
CA GLY A 466 -4.06 -17.63 16.80
C GLY A 466 -2.60 -17.40 17.13
N LYS A 467 -1.86 -16.84 16.19
CA LYS A 467 -0.44 -16.55 16.36
C LYS A 467 -0.21 -15.04 16.48
N PHE A 468 0.84 -14.67 17.17
CA PHE A 468 1.35 -13.31 17.22
C PHE A 468 2.87 -13.31 17.16
N VAL A 469 3.45 -12.18 16.81
CA VAL A 469 4.90 -12.00 16.68
C VAL A 469 5.34 -10.98 17.74
N ARG A 470 6.42 -11.32 18.43
CA ARG A 470 7.12 -10.38 19.31
C ARG A 470 8.40 -9.87 18.64
#